data_7a43ab43fa1242b41086d3504707aa77
#
_entry.id   7a43ab43fa1242b41086d3504707aa77
#
_cell.length_a   1.000
_cell.length_b   1.000
_cell.length_c   1.000
_cell.angle_alpha   90.00
_cell.angle_beta   90.00
_cell.angle_gamma   90.00
#
_symmetry.space_group_name_H-M   'P 1'
#
loop_
_entity.id
_entity.type
_entity.pdbx_description
1 polymer ?
#
loop_
_entity_poly.entity_id
_entity_poly.type
_entity_poly.pdbx_seq_one_letter_code
_entity_poly.pdbx_strand_id
1 'polypeptide(L)'
;MVKTVMIVGGQRKNLPFFWLAEFPGTERGKMYCQINAGGLYGLQSYVAQVEVDISKGLPCFDMVGLLDSEVREARERLRVSLHHINAALPAEKITVNYSPAGIVKSGTSFDLPTALVILAAQGKVPPERLREVWAVGGVG
;
A
#
# COMPACT_ATOMS: atom_id res chain seq x y z
N MET A 1 -12.91 9.37 3.86
CA MET A 1 -12.33 10.23 4.91
C MET A 1 -11.29 9.42 5.68
N VAL A 2 -10.06 9.86 5.71
CA VAL A 2 -8.97 9.18 6.42
C VAL A 2 -9.17 9.37 7.92
N LYS A 3 -9.41 8.30 8.66
CA LYS A 3 -9.78 8.41 10.09
C LYS A 3 -8.61 8.53 11.06
N THR A 4 -7.40 8.19 10.72
CA THR A 4 -6.19 8.48 11.50
C THR A 4 -4.98 8.08 10.66
N VAL A 5 -4.15 9.04 10.31
CA VAL A 5 -2.84 8.80 9.70
C VAL A 5 -1.79 9.06 10.74
N MET A 6 -1.09 8.01 11.18
CA MET A 6 0.14 8.19 11.92
C MET A 6 1.30 7.83 11.00
N ILE A 7 1.98 8.84 10.48
CA ILE A 7 3.24 8.67 9.77
C ILE A 7 4.33 8.86 10.81
N VAL A 8 4.98 7.80 11.21
CA VAL A 8 6.08 7.84 12.17
C VAL A 8 7.39 7.62 11.41
N GLY A 9 8.21 8.64 11.38
CA GLY A 9 9.62 8.55 11.07
C GLY A 9 9.99 8.70 9.58
N GLY A 10 10.56 9.80 9.27
CA GLY A 10 11.36 10.09 8.11
C GLY A 10 12.05 11.42 8.34
N GLN A 11 13.37 11.46 8.21
CA GLN A 11 14.09 12.72 8.26
C GLN A 11 13.55 13.66 7.17
N ARG A 12 12.99 14.78 7.59
CA ARG A 12 12.61 15.88 6.69
C ARG A 12 13.87 16.42 6.02
N LYS A 13 14.20 15.93 4.86
CA LYS A 13 15.02 16.72 3.93
C LYS A 13 14.06 17.54 3.09
N ASN A 14 14.21 18.86 3.17
CA ASN A 14 13.49 19.82 2.35
C ASN A 14 13.55 19.41 0.88
N LEU A 15 12.40 19.11 0.30
CA LEU A 15 12.30 18.76 -1.11
C LEU A 15 11.68 19.92 -1.87
N PRO A 16 12.35 20.37 -2.92
CA PRO A 16 11.80 21.40 -3.77
C PRO A 16 10.58 20.86 -4.56
N PHE A 17 9.65 21.75 -4.80
CA PHE A 17 8.36 21.58 -5.49
C PHE A 17 8.44 21.02 -6.93
N PHE A 18 9.58 20.51 -7.38
CA PHE A 18 9.92 20.17 -8.76
C PHE A 18 9.60 18.72 -9.18
N TRP A 19 8.76 17.99 -8.45
CA TRP A 19 8.59 16.54 -8.66
C TRP A 19 7.33 16.17 -9.47
N LEU A 20 6.86 17.04 -10.33
CA LEU A 20 5.87 16.71 -11.36
C LEU A 20 6.51 16.36 -12.72
N ALA A 21 7.82 16.26 -12.80
CA ALA A 21 8.54 15.96 -14.01
C ALA A 21 8.91 14.46 -14.08
N GLU A 22 8.22 13.76 -14.98
CA GLU A 22 8.65 12.58 -15.72
C GLU A 22 9.57 11.59 -14.99
N PHE A 23 8.99 10.48 -14.51
CA PHE A 23 9.77 9.30 -14.19
C PHE A 23 10.25 8.64 -15.48
N PRO A 24 11.56 8.69 -15.81
CA PRO A 24 12.07 7.95 -16.94
C PRO A 24 12.14 6.47 -16.61
N GLY A 25 11.45 5.65 -17.38
CA GLY A 25 11.78 4.25 -17.55
C GLY A 25 11.13 3.29 -16.58
N THR A 26 9.82 3.27 -16.50
CA THR A 26 9.14 2.03 -16.14
C THR A 26 9.00 1.20 -17.42
N GLU A 27 9.87 0.23 -17.58
CA GLU A 27 9.57 -0.85 -18.51
C GLU A 27 8.19 -1.40 -18.14
N ARG A 28 7.27 -1.37 -19.09
CA ARG A 28 5.90 -1.87 -18.97
C ARG A 28 5.93 -3.40 -18.78
N GLY A 29 6.29 -3.87 -17.59
CA GLY A 29 6.42 -5.30 -17.39
C GLY A 29 6.01 -5.82 -16.02
N LYS A 30 6.55 -5.29 -14.97
CA LYS A 30 6.23 -5.62 -13.58
C LYS A 30 6.52 -4.43 -12.70
N MET A 31 5.52 -4.00 -11.92
CA MET A 31 5.70 -2.97 -10.91
C MET A 31 5.64 -3.62 -9.53
N TYR A 32 6.79 -3.77 -8.91
CA TYR A 32 6.92 -4.23 -7.53
C TYR A 32 7.24 -3.05 -6.61
N CYS A 33 6.43 -2.89 -5.57
CA CYS A 33 6.64 -1.88 -4.55
C CYS A 33 6.38 -2.46 -3.17
N GLN A 34 7.04 -1.91 -2.16
CA GLN A 34 6.84 -2.31 -0.76
C GLN A 34 6.83 -1.12 0.18
N ILE A 35 6.14 -1.26 1.31
CA ILE A 35 6.08 -0.29 2.40
C ILE A 35 6.10 -1.01 3.75
N ASN A 36 6.67 -0.36 4.76
CA ASN A 36 6.57 -0.85 6.13
C ASN A 36 5.22 -0.42 6.75
N ALA A 37 4.61 -1.34 7.46
CA ALA A 37 3.37 -1.14 8.19
C ALA A 37 3.51 -1.61 9.63
N GLY A 38 2.62 -1.15 10.49
CA GLY A 38 2.53 -1.59 11.87
C GLY A 38 1.23 -2.37 12.12
N GLY A 39 1.32 -3.41 12.90
CA GLY A 39 0.17 -4.16 13.38
C GLY A 39 0.22 -4.36 14.90
N LEU A 40 -0.91 -4.78 15.44
CA LEU A 40 -1.04 -5.16 16.85
C LEU A 40 -1.40 -6.65 16.94
N TYR A 41 -0.73 -7.34 17.82
CA TYR A 41 -1.06 -8.71 18.22
C TYR A 41 -1.24 -8.74 19.75
N GLY A 42 -2.48 -8.74 20.18
CA GLY A 42 -2.80 -8.48 21.60
C GLY A 42 -2.35 -7.07 22.01
N LEU A 43 -1.46 -6.98 23.00
CA LEU A 43 -0.85 -5.72 23.47
C LEU A 43 0.52 -5.43 22.85
N GLN A 44 1.01 -6.30 21.98
CA GLN A 44 2.31 -6.16 21.35
C GLN A 44 2.17 -5.59 19.94
N SER A 45 2.99 -4.60 19.62
CA SER A 45 3.14 -4.10 18.27
C SER A 45 4.16 -4.94 17.50
N TYR A 46 3.95 -5.10 16.22
CA TYR A 46 4.90 -5.76 15.32
C TYR A 46 5.05 -4.99 14.00
N VAL A 47 6.19 -5.19 13.38
CA VAL A 47 6.46 -4.67 12.04
C VAL A 47 5.87 -5.62 11.02
N ALA A 48 5.14 -5.06 10.07
CA ALA A 48 4.68 -5.77 8.89
C ALA A 48 5.26 -5.11 7.64
N GLN A 49 5.30 -5.86 6.56
CA GLN A 49 5.57 -5.33 5.23
C GLN A 49 4.37 -5.62 4.33
N VAL A 50 4.01 -4.63 3.52
CA VAL A 50 3.01 -4.75 2.48
C VAL A 50 3.72 -4.59 1.15
N GLU A 51 3.58 -5.59 0.30
CA GLU A 51 4.20 -5.65 -1.01
C GLU A 51 3.13 -5.76 -2.07
N VAL A 52 3.30 -5.08 -3.19
CA VAL A 52 2.40 -5.21 -4.34
C VAL A 52 3.18 -5.58 -5.60
N ASP A 53 2.63 -6.50 -6.35
CA ASP A 53 3.02 -6.81 -7.72
C ASP A 53 1.82 -6.53 -8.64
N ILE A 54 2.01 -5.69 -9.64
CA ILE A 54 1.03 -5.46 -10.70
C ILE A 54 1.62 -5.99 -12.00
N SER A 55 0.96 -6.95 -12.60
CA SER A 55 1.43 -7.64 -13.78
C SER A 55 0.32 -7.81 -14.81
N LYS A 56 0.70 -7.98 -16.07
CA LYS A 56 -0.25 -8.28 -17.13
C LYS A 56 -0.93 -9.63 -16.88
N GLY A 57 -2.24 -9.68 -17.08
CA GLY A 57 -3.02 -10.88 -16.90
C GLY A 57 -4.52 -10.57 -16.81
N LEU A 58 -5.29 -11.59 -16.51
CA LEU A 58 -6.72 -11.39 -16.22
C LEU A 58 -6.87 -10.50 -14.99
N PRO A 59 -7.72 -9.47 -15.04
CA PRO A 59 -7.93 -8.58 -13.92
C PRO A 59 -8.35 -9.33 -12.67
N CYS A 60 -7.54 -9.26 -11.63
CA CYS A 60 -7.85 -9.80 -10.32
C CYS A 60 -7.13 -9.02 -9.23
N PHE A 61 -7.63 -9.12 -8.01
CA PHE A 61 -7.03 -8.52 -6.83
C PHE A 61 -6.88 -9.60 -5.76
N ASP A 62 -5.67 -10.10 -5.61
CA ASP A 62 -5.34 -11.16 -4.67
C ASP A 62 -4.63 -10.60 -3.45
N MET A 63 -5.07 -10.99 -2.27
CA MET A 63 -4.45 -10.63 -0.99
C MET A 63 -3.91 -11.90 -0.33
N VAL A 64 -2.61 -11.95 -0.09
CA VAL A 64 -1.88 -13.12 0.39
C VAL A 64 -1.32 -12.87 1.78
N GLY A 65 -1.53 -13.82 2.69
CA GLY A 65 -1.08 -13.79 4.08
C GLY A 65 -2.12 -14.37 5.03
N LEU A 66 -1.80 -14.41 6.31
CA LEU A 66 -2.78 -14.70 7.35
C LEU A 66 -3.58 -13.41 7.63
N LEU A 67 -4.73 -13.30 6.99
CA LEU A 67 -5.59 -12.11 7.01
C LEU A 67 -6.94 -12.47 7.60
N ASP A 68 -7.43 -11.66 8.53
CA ASP A 68 -8.80 -11.78 8.99
C ASP A 68 -9.81 -11.24 7.95
N SER A 69 -11.10 -11.33 8.26
CA SER A 69 -12.15 -10.86 7.36
C SER A 69 -12.08 -9.35 7.10
N GLU A 70 -11.74 -8.58 8.12
CA GLU A 70 -11.69 -7.13 8.04
C GLU A 70 -10.56 -6.64 7.11
N VAL A 71 -9.38 -7.29 7.18
CA VAL A 71 -8.29 -7.02 6.22
C VAL A 71 -8.68 -7.44 4.81
N ARG A 72 -9.40 -8.56 4.65
CA ARG A 72 -9.86 -9.00 3.32
C ARG A 72 -10.89 -8.05 2.70
N GLU A 73 -11.73 -7.42 3.51
CA GLU A 73 -12.70 -6.41 3.07
C GLU A 73 -12.03 -5.10 2.62
N ALA A 74 -10.76 -4.89 2.96
CA ALA A 74 -9.99 -3.73 2.52
C ALA A 74 -10.00 -3.56 0.99
N ARG A 75 -10.13 -4.64 0.23
CA ARG A 75 -10.22 -4.57 -1.23
C ARG A 75 -11.34 -3.64 -1.70
N GLU A 76 -12.51 -3.74 -1.11
CA GLU A 76 -13.64 -2.89 -1.49
C GLU A 76 -13.45 -1.44 -1.02
N ARG A 77 -12.94 -1.24 0.20
CA ARG A 77 -12.61 0.10 0.69
C ARG A 77 -11.57 0.78 -0.19
N LEU A 78 -10.51 0.06 -0.57
CA LEU A 78 -9.46 0.56 -1.46
C LEU A 78 -10.00 0.91 -2.84
N ARG A 79 -10.83 0.03 -3.43
CA ARG A 79 -11.43 0.27 -4.75
C ARG A 79 -12.21 1.59 -4.77
N VAL A 80 -13.04 1.82 -3.77
CA VAL A 80 -13.85 3.04 -3.67
C VAL A 80 -12.97 4.26 -3.40
N SER A 81 -12.06 4.18 -2.42
CA SER A 81 -11.23 5.32 -2.03
C SER A 81 -10.27 5.75 -3.14
N LEU A 82 -9.63 4.81 -3.81
CA LEU A 82 -8.72 5.11 -4.93
C LEU A 82 -9.47 5.65 -6.14
N HIS A 83 -10.69 5.18 -6.41
CA HIS A 83 -11.53 5.75 -7.46
C HIS A 83 -11.85 7.22 -7.19
N HIS A 84 -12.18 7.58 -5.95
CA HIS A 84 -12.51 8.97 -5.58
C HIS A 84 -11.35 9.96 -5.78
N ILE A 85 -10.13 9.52 -5.71
CA ILE A 85 -8.93 10.35 -5.95
C ILE A 85 -8.40 10.24 -7.38
N ASN A 86 -9.19 9.72 -8.31
CA ASN A 86 -8.80 9.47 -9.71
C ASN A 86 -7.58 8.53 -9.85
N ALA A 87 -7.43 7.59 -8.95
CA ALA A 87 -6.39 6.58 -8.93
C ALA A 87 -6.96 5.16 -8.95
N ALA A 88 -8.00 4.94 -9.72
CA ALA A 88 -8.68 3.65 -9.81
C ALA A 88 -7.69 2.49 -10.02
N LEU A 89 -8.05 1.34 -9.47
CA LEU A 89 -7.26 0.12 -9.65
C LEU A 89 -7.14 -0.22 -11.13
N PRO A 90 -5.95 -0.56 -11.63
CA PRO A 90 -5.78 -0.94 -13.04
C PRO A 90 -6.48 -2.27 -13.33
N ALA A 91 -6.94 -2.44 -14.58
CA ALA A 91 -7.52 -3.70 -15.05
C ALA A 91 -6.42 -4.73 -15.37
N GLU A 92 -5.62 -5.04 -14.35
CA GLU A 92 -4.47 -5.95 -14.41
C GLU A 92 -4.50 -6.91 -13.22
N LYS A 93 -3.59 -7.86 -13.21
CA LYS A 93 -3.42 -8.75 -12.06
C LYS A 93 -2.68 -8.01 -10.95
N ILE A 94 -3.36 -7.78 -9.82
CA ILE A 94 -2.80 -7.15 -8.64
C ILE A 94 -2.66 -8.23 -7.55
N THR A 95 -1.45 -8.41 -7.04
CA THR A 95 -1.20 -9.30 -5.90
C THR A 95 -0.59 -8.48 -4.77
N VAL A 96 -1.24 -8.47 -3.62
CA VAL A 96 -0.75 -7.81 -2.40
C VAL A 96 -0.35 -8.85 -1.39
N ASN A 97 0.89 -8.79 -0.93
CA ASN A 97 1.47 -9.74 0.01
C ASN A 97 1.70 -9.06 1.37
N TYR A 98 1.31 -9.71 2.45
CA TYR A 98 1.45 -9.20 3.80
C TYR A 98 2.35 -10.12 4.63
N SER A 99 3.48 -9.61 5.06
CA SER A 99 4.41 -10.35 5.92
C SER A 99 4.48 -9.75 7.34
N PRO A 100 4.89 -10.49 8.36
CA PRO A 100 5.29 -11.90 8.32
C PRO A 100 4.10 -12.86 8.18
N ALA A 101 4.31 -14.00 7.54
CA ALA A 101 3.26 -14.98 7.29
C ALA A 101 2.72 -15.65 8.57
N GLY A 102 3.51 -15.68 9.65
CA GLY A 102 3.15 -16.35 10.90
C GLY A 102 2.23 -15.55 11.84
N ILE A 103 1.89 -14.32 11.51
CA ILE A 103 1.08 -13.43 12.36
C ILE A 103 -0.18 -13.05 11.61
N VAL A 104 -1.35 -13.20 12.26
CA VAL A 104 -2.63 -12.78 11.69
C VAL A 104 -2.68 -11.24 11.64
N LYS A 105 -2.95 -10.67 10.47
CA LYS A 105 -3.21 -9.25 10.29
C LYS A 105 -4.70 -9.01 10.50
N SER A 106 -5.02 -8.02 11.33
CA SER A 106 -6.38 -7.70 11.71
C SER A 106 -6.64 -6.20 11.68
N GLY A 107 -7.90 -5.85 11.55
CA GLY A 107 -8.35 -4.47 11.57
C GLY A 107 -8.12 -3.72 10.26
N THR A 108 -8.33 -2.40 10.30
CA THR A 108 -8.22 -1.51 9.14
C THR A 108 -6.85 -0.82 9.01
N SER A 109 -5.92 -1.12 9.92
CA SER A 109 -4.62 -0.44 9.98
C SER A 109 -3.73 -0.66 8.74
N PHE A 110 -4.01 -1.71 7.97
CA PHE A 110 -3.28 -2.05 6.76
C PHE A 110 -3.84 -1.41 5.48
N ASP A 111 -4.99 -0.75 5.55
CA ASP A 111 -5.61 -0.14 4.38
C ASP A 111 -4.73 0.97 3.78
N LEU A 112 -4.24 1.89 4.61
CA LEU A 112 -3.40 3.00 4.15
C LEU A 112 -2.07 2.51 3.53
N PRO A 113 -1.28 1.64 4.18
CA PRO A 113 -0.08 1.13 3.55
C PRO A 113 -0.37 0.40 2.24
N THR A 114 -1.47 -0.34 2.15
CA THR A 114 -1.88 -1.00 0.90
C THR A 114 -2.23 0.02 -0.19
N ALA A 115 -2.96 1.08 0.15
CA ALA A 115 -3.27 2.16 -0.80
C ALA A 115 -1.99 2.82 -1.32
N LEU A 116 -1.06 3.15 -0.43
CA LEU A 116 0.20 3.82 -0.79
C LEU A 116 1.08 2.96 -1.71
N VAL A 117 1.19 1.67 -1.43
CA VAL A 117 2.00 0.78 -2.25
C VAL A 117 1.38 0.55 -3.64
N ILE A 118 0.05 0.53 -3.74
CA ILE A 118 -0.67 0.48 -5.02
C ILE A 118 -0.46 1.78 -5.81
N LEU A 119 -0.56 2.93 -5.15
CA LEU A 119 -0.30 4.24 -5.79
C LEU A 119 1.14 4.34 -6.30
N ALA A 120 2.10 3.81 -5.57
CA ALA A 120 3.49 3.76 -6.01
C ALA A 120 3.66 2.83 -7.23
N ALA A 121 3.02 1.67 -7.21
CA ALA A 121 3.03 0.75 -8.36
C ALA A 121 2.35 1.33 -9.60
N GLN A 122 1.42 2.26 -9.43
CA GLN A 122 0.81 3.03 -10.53
C GLN A 122 1.67 4.24 -10.98
N GLY A 123 2.82 4.46 -10.36
CA GLY A 123 3.67 5.62 -10.64
C GLY A 123 3.14 6.96 -10.12
N LYS A 124 2.16 6.95 -9.21
CA LYS A 124 1.55 8.16 -8.63
C LYS A 124 2.25 8.64 -7.36
N VAL A 125 3.02 7.75 -6.74
CA VAL A 125 3.87 8.02 -5.57
C VAL A 125 5.26 7.45 -5.87
N PRO A 126 6.35 8.20 -5.61
CA PRO A 126 7.70 7.68 -5.80
C PRO A 126 7.97 6.46 -4.90
N PRO A 127 8.31 5.29 -5.44
CA PRO A 127 8.56 4.08 -4.65
C PRO A 127 9.69 4.24 -3.62
N GLU A 128 10.68 5.06 -3.93
CA GLU A 128 11.82 5.32 -3.05
C GLU A 128 11.41 5.95 -1.73
N ARG A 129 10.31 6.73 -1.76
CA ARG A 129 9.76 7.39 -0.57
C ARG A 129 9.14 6.39 0.39
N LEU A 130 8.59 5.30 -0.11
CA LEU A 130 7.94 4.30 0.73
C LEU A 130 8.91 3.52 1.58
N ARG A 131 10.18 3.43 1.19
CA ARG A 131 11.21 2.71 1.95
C ARG A 131 11.56 3.39 3.28
N GLU A 132 11.35 4.70 3.36
CA GLU A 132 11.68 5.52 4.53
C GLU A 132 10.46 5.80 5.42
N VAL A 133 9.28 5.27 5.05
CA VAL A 133 8.01 5.57 5.68
C VAL A 133 7.40 4.32 6.30
N TRP A 134 6.81 4.52 7.45
CA TRP A 134 5.92 3.56 8.09
C TRP A 134 4.50 4.09 8.00
N ALA A 135 3.58 3.30 7.48
CA ALA A 135 2.19 3.69 7.35
C ALA A 135 1.28 2.79 8.19
N VAL A 136 0.37 3.41 8.90
CA VAL A 136 -0.67 2.74 9.68
C VAL A 136 -1.94 3.56 9.57
N GLY A 137 -3.04 2.94 9.21
CA GLY A 137 -4.33 3.63 9.14
C GLY A 137 -5.32 2.99 8.20
N GLY A 138 -6.58 3.40 8.36
CA GLY A 138 -7.68 3.01 7.49
C GLY A 138 -7.90 3.97 6.35
N VAL A 139 -8.57 3.51 5.30
CA VAL A 139 -9.14 4.33 4.21
C VAL A 139 -10.66 4.14 4.21
N GLY A 140 -11.37 5.21 3.92
CA GLY A 140 -12.84 5.12 3.88
C GLY A 140 -13.57 6.30 4.44
#